data_59c0688ea0e7d8f5799ee90658f02d91
#
_entry.id   59c0688ea0e7d8f5799ee90658f02d91
#
_cell.length_a   1.000
_cell.length_b   1.000
_cell.length_c   1.000
_cell.angle_alpha   90.00
_cell.angle_beta   90.00
_cell.angle_gamma   90.00
#
_symmetry.space_group_name_H-M   'P 1'
#
loop_
_entity.id
_entity.type
_entity.pdbx_description
1 polymer ?
#
loop_
_entity_poly.entity_id
_entity_poly.type
_entity_poly.pdbx_seq_one_letter_code
_entity_poly.pdbx_strand_id
1 'polypeptide(L)'
;MTRYHYLGYRPLPGAQIRYMVKDEGTLLAALGFGAAAWKVAARDSFIGWTPDQRATRLHLVVNNARFLVLPWIHIPNLASRILGLAARQVYHDWPELYGYQPVVLETYIEKKRFAGTCYKAANWIHVGQTTGRGKLDRHHRRNTPVKDVYLYPLHRHFRRVLTSEGTV
;
A
#
# COMPACT_ATOMS: atom_id res chain seq x y z
N MET A 1 15.96 -1.80 -7.26
CA MET A 1 14.58 -1.51 -7.71
C MET A 1 14.51 -0.72 -9.02
N THR A 2 15.35 0.27 -9.27
CA THR A 2 15.24 1.17 -10.46
C THR A 2 15.19 0.42 -11.79
N ARG A 3 16.04 -0.59 -11.98
CA ARG A 3 16.18 -1.28 -13.26
C ARG A 3 15.00 -2.18 -13.63
N TYR A 4 14.33 -2.78 -12.63
CA TYR A 4 13.33 -3.82 -12.86
C TYR A 4 11.91 -3.45 -12.47
N HIS A 5 11.74 -2.36 -11.72
CA HIS A 5 10.41 -1.89 -11.34
C HIS A 5 9.88 -0.90 -12.39
N TYR A 6 8.67 -1.11 -12.88
CA TYR A 6 8.09 -0.31 -13.97
C TYR A 6 7.96 1.20 -13.67
N LEU A 7 7.85 1.58 -12.39
CA LEU A 7 7.85 2.99 -11.94
C LEU A 7 9.25 3.57 -11.74
N GLY A 8 10.30 2.74 -11.87
CA GLY A 8 11.67 3.12 -11.55
C GLY A 8 11.88 3.43 -10.06
N TYR A 9 13.00 4.07 -9.75
CA TYR A 9 13.30 4.48 -8.38
C TYR A 9 12.97 5.97 -8.21
N ARG A 10 12.03 6.24 -7.30
CA ARG A 10 11.80 7.58 -6.76
C ARG A 10 11.77 7.48 -5.25
N PRO A 11 12.48 8.35 -4.51
CA PRO A 11 12.38 8.38 -3.05
C PRO A 11 10.93 8.55 -2.61
N LEU A 12 10.54 7.81 -1.59
CA LEU A 12 9.22 7.97 -0.96
C LEU A 12 9.30 9.16 0.01
N PRO A 13 8.34 10.08 0.00
CA PRO A 13 8.31 11.16 0.98
C PRO A 13 7.86 10.66 2.36
N GLY A 14 8.37 11.27 3.42
CA GLY A 14 7.95 11.01 4.80
C GLY A 14 8.39 9.66 5.34
N ALA A 15 7.59 9.12 6.25
CA ALA A 15 7.83 7.81 6.87
C ALA A 15 7.87 6.70 5.83
N GLN A 16 8.90 5.85 5.88
CA GLN A 16 9.09 4.77 4.91
C GLN A 16 9.90 3.62 5.48
N ILE A 17 9.61 2.41 4.99
CA ILE A 17 10.40 1.20 5.24
C ILE A 17 10.62 0.49 3.90
N ARG A 18 11.81 -0.09 3.75
CA ARG A 18 12.16 -0.92 2.59
C ARG A 18 12.61 -2.28 3.06
N TYR A 19 12.13 -3.31 2.39
CA TYR A 19 12.54 -4.68 2.65
C TYR A 19 13.20 -5.29 1.42
N MET A 20 14.27 -6.04 1.66
CA MET A 20 14.85 -6.96 0.70
C MET A 20 14.57 -8.37 1.18
N VAL A 21 13.97 -9.18 0.31
CA VAL A 21 13.67 -10.59 0.60
C VAL A 21 14.78 -11.45 0.00
N LYS A 22 15.41 -12.24 0.85
CA LYS A 22 16.51 -13.13 0.46
C LYS A 22 16.22 -14.55 0.92
N ASP A 23 16.74 -15.49 0.18
CA ASP A 23 16.81 -16.91 0.56
C ASP A 23 18.24 -17.38 0.35
N GLU A 24 18.86 -17.92 1.41
CA GLU A 24 20.26 -18.35 1.41
C GLU A 24 21.24 -17.35 0.73
N GLY A 25 21.04 -16.05 1.00
CA GLY A 25 21.84 -14.97 0.43
C GLY A 25 21.42 -14.51 -0.96
N THR A 26 20.53 -15.22 -1.65
CA THR A 26 20.01 -14.83 -2.97
C THR A 26 18.86 -13.84 -2.83
N LEU A 27 18.96 -12.69 -3.49
CA LEU A 27 17.88 -11.70 -3.52
C LEU A 27 16.72 -12.20 -4.38
N LEU A 28 15.54 -12.26 -3.80
CA LEU A 28 14.30 -12.70 -4.45
C LEU A 28 13.40 -11.54 -4.83
N ALA A 29 13.22 -10.60 -3.91
CA ALA A 29 12.26 -9.51 -4.04
C ALA A 29 12.66 -8.28 -3.24
N ALA A 30 12.00 -7.16 -3.55
CA ALA A 30 12.11 -5.94 -2.79
C ALA A 30 10.74 -5.28 -2.64
N LEU A 31 10.47 -4.70 -1.47
CA LEU A 31 9.26 -3.96 -1.17
C LEU A 31 9.59 -2.58 -0.60
N GLY A 32 8.68 -1.64 -0.83
CA GLY A 32 8.72 -0.32 -0.21
C GLY A 32 7.35 0.05 0.34
N PHE A 33 7.35 0.51 1.58
CA PHE A 33 6.17 1.03 2.28
C PHE A 33 6.38 2.50 2.61
N GLY A 34 5.34 3.29 2.56
CA GLY A 34 5.43 4.72 2.79
C GLY A 34 4.10 5.34 3.21
N ALA A 35 4.06 6.67 3.24
CA ALA A 35 2.86 7.41 3.61
C ALA A 35 1.70 7.14 2.64
N ALA A 36 0.48 7.10 3.18
CA ALA A 36 -0.75 6.96 2.40
C ALA A 36 -1.02 8.19 1.52
N ALA A 37 -1.73 7.98 0.42
CA ALA A 37 -2.25 9.06 -0.40
C ALA A 37 -3.28 9.89 0.37
N TRP A 38 -3.24 11.22 0.20
CA TRP A 38 -4.09 12.14 0.97
C TRP A 38 -5.59 11.86 0.82
N LYS A 39 -6.05 11.71 -0.43
CA LYS A 39 -7.48 11.51 -0.72
C LYS A 39 -7.64 10.45 -1.79
N VAL A 40 -8.41 9.42 -1.48
CA VAL A 40 -8.74 8.31 -2.40
C VAL A 40 -10.19 7.92 -2.16
N ALA A 41 -11.08 8.26 -3.08
CA ALA A 41 -12.53 8.08 -2.90
C ALA A 41 -12.93 6.63 -2.56
N ALA A 42 -12.38 5.64 -3.27
CA ALA A 42 -12.68 4.23 -3.03
C ALA A 42 -12.24 3.76 -1.62
N ARG A 43 -11.04 4.13 -1.19
CA ARG A 43 -10.54 3.84 0.16
C ARG A 43 -11.38 4.55 1.23
N ASP A 44 -11.60 5.84 1.04
CA ASP A 44 -12.27 6.69 2.03
C ASP A 44 -13.72 6.24 2.25
N SER A 45 -14.41 5.85 1.17
CA SER A 45 -15.76 5.27 1.23
C SER A 45 -15.77 3.90 1.92
N PHE A 46 -14.80 3.05 1.63
CA PHE A 46 -14.70 1.71 2.24
C PHE A 46 -14.41 1.79 3.76
N ILE A 47 -13.55 2.70 4.18
CA ILE A 47 -13.27 2.95 5.60
C ILE A 47 -14.47 3.61 6.27
N GLY A 48 -15.14 4.53 5.59
CA GLY A 48 -16.30 5.25 6.10
C GLY A 48 -15.97 6.43 7.00
N TRP A 49 -14.76 6.96 6.94
CA TRP A 49 -14.34 8.12 7.72
C TRP A 49 -14.76 9.45 7.09
N THR A 50 -14.88 10.46 7.93
CA THR A 50 -15.09 11.85 7.49
C THR A 50 -13.76 12.48 7.02
N PRO A 51 -13.79 13.61 6.29
CA PRO A 51 -12.57 14.36 5.95
C PRO A 51 -11.74 14.75 7.17
N ASP A 52 -12.36 15.09 8.29
CA ASP A 52 -11.65 15.43 9.54
C ASP A 52 -11.00 14.21 10.18
N GLN A 53 -11.70 13.08 10.24
CA GLN A 53 -11.15 11.81 10.72
C GLN A 53 -9.97 11.37 9.84
N ARG A 54 -10.09 11.50 8.52
CA ARG A 54 -8.97 11.23 7.61
C ARG A 54 -7.78 12.13 7.91
N ALA A 55 -7.99 13.43 8.04
CA ALA A 55 -6.91 14.39 8.31
C ALA A 55 -6.11 14.05 9.58
N THR A 56 -6.78 13.55 10.61
CA THR A 56 -6.15 13.22 11.90
C THR A 56 -5.57 11.80 11.96
N ARG A 57 -6.05 10.86 11.11
CA ARG A 57 -5.72 9.42 11.21
C ARG A 57 -5.08 8.81 9.97
N LEU A 58 -4.81 9.61 8.94
CA LEU A 58 -4.22 9.09 7.70
C LEU A 58 -2.87 8.40 7.92
N HIS A 59 -2.10 8.82 8.92
CA HIS A 59 -0.82 8.20 9.29
C HIS A 59 -0.95 6.74 9.72
N LEU A 60 -2.14 6.30 10.15
CA LEU A 60 -2.44 4.90 10.51
C LEU A 60 -2.67 4.01 9.28
N VAL A 61 -2.69 4.59 8.09
CA VAL A 61 -2.73 3.89 6.80
C VAL A 61 -1.35 3.97 6.16
N VAL A 62 -0.80 2.85 5.77
CA VAL A 62 0.53 2.74 5.17
C VAL A 62 0.41 2.18 3.75
N ASN A 63 1.08 2.83 2.81
CA ASN A 63 1.03 2.47 1.40
C ASN A 63 2.17 1.51 1.03
N ASN A 64 1.83 0.33 0.51
CA ASN A 64 2.78 -0.49 -0.23
C ASN A 64 3.02 0.13 -1.61
N ALA A 65 3.98 1.05 -1.68
CA ALA A 65 4.26 1.87 -2.85
C ALA A 65 5.09 1.14 -3.91
N ARG A 66 5.83 0.13 -3.52
CA ARG A 66 6.71 -0.67 -4.40
C ARG A 66 6.69 -2.13 -3.99
N PHE A 67 6.52 -2.99 -4.97
CA PHE A 67 6.73 -4.42 -4.83
C PHE A 67 7.30 -4.98 -6.13
N LEU A 68 8.42 -5.67 -6.03
CA LEU A 68 9.11 -6.30 -7.14
C LEU A 68 9.60 -7.66 -6.72
N VAL A 69 9.12 -8.71 -7.37
CA VAL A 69 9.80 -10.01 -7.44
C VAL A 69 10.73 -9.95 -8.65
N LEU A 70 12.00 -10.35 -8.48
CA LEU A 70 12.95 -10.28 -9.56
C LEU A 70 12.50 -11.18 -10.74
N PRO A 71 12.62 -10.72 -12.02
CA PRO A 71 11.96 -11.36 -13.15
C PRO A 71 12.48 -12.77 -13.46
N TRP A 72 13.67 -13.15 -12.99
CA TRP A 72 14.22 -14.50 -13.14
C TRP A 72 13.86 -15.46 -12.01
N ILE A 73 13.11 -15.01 -11.01
CA ILE A 73 12.64 -15.86 -9.90
C ILE A 73 11.27 -16.45 -10.27
N HIS A 74 11.20 -17.77 -10.36
CA HIS A 74 9.99 -18.51 -10.74
C HIS A 74 9.63 -19.53 -9.66
N ILE A 75 9.17 -19.03 -8.51
CA ILE A 75 8.70 -19.85 -7.38
C ILE A 75 7.19 -19.68 -7.27
N PRO A 76 6.39 -20.76 -7.34
CA PRO A 76 4.95 -20.69 -7.21
C PRO A 76 4.51 -20.01 -5.91
N ASN A 77 3.52 -19.12 -5.99
CA ASN A 77 2.92 -18.39 -4.86
C ASN A 77 3.92 -17.53 -4.05
N LEU A 78 5.10 -17.27 -4.55
CA LEU A 78 6.12 -16.51 -3.84
C LEU A 78 5.65 -15.09 -3.53
N ALA A 79 5.06 -14.40 -4.50
CA ALA A 79 4.61 -13.01 -4.33
C ALA A 79 3.56 -12.88 -3.20
N SER A 80 2.55 -13.73 -3.17
CA SER A 80 1.52 -13.70 -2.11
C SER A 80 2.08 -14.07 -0.74
N ARG A 81 3.02 -15.01 -0.67
CA ARG A 81 3.73 -15.37 0.57
C ARG A 81 4.58 -14.20 1.09
N ILE A 82 5.31 -13.53 0.20
CA ILE A 82 6.10 -12.35 0.56
C ILE A 82 5.20 -11.24 1.08
N LEU A 83 4.06 -10.96 0.44
CA LEU A 83 3.10 -9.96 0.90
C LEU A 83 2.57 -10.26 2.30
N GLY A 84 2.26 -11.53 2.59
CA GLY A 84 1.84 -11.96 3.93
C GLY A 84 2.91 -11.77 5.00
N LEU A 85 4.17 -12.11 4.68
CA LEU A 85 5.31 -11.88 5.57
C LEU A 85 5.59 -10.39 5.77
N ALA A 86 5.55 -9.60 4.70
CA ALA A 86 5.78 -8.17 4.75
C ALA A 86 4.73 -7.44 5.58
N ALA A 87 3.45 -7.81 5.48
CA ALA A 87 2.38 -7.24 6.30
C ALA A 87 2.65 -7.45 7.80
N ARG A 88 3.06 -8.64 8.20
CA ARG A 88 3.45 -8.93 9.59
C ARG A 88 4.69 -8.14 10.01
N GLN A 89 5.68 -8.04 9.14
CA GLN A 89 6.92 -7.33 9.44
C GLN A 89 6.68 -5.83 9.61
N VAL A 90 5.91 -5.20 8.73
CA VAL A 90 5.51 -3.79 8.86
C VAL A 90 4.75 -3.53 10.15
N TYR A 91 3.87 -4.45 10.54
CA TYR A 91 3.12 -4.35 11.79
C TYR A 91 4.04 -4.25 13.02
N HIS A 92 5.17 -4.94 13.02
CA HIS A 92 6.16 -4.89 14.10
C HIS A 92 7.14 -3.73 13.96
N ASP A 93 7.68 -3.50 12.76
CA ASP A 93 8.77 -2.54 12.56
C ASP A 93 8.30 -1.09 12.54
N TRP A 94 7.09 -0.82 12.06
CA TRP A 94 6.61 0.55 11.92
C TRP A 94 6.50 1.29 13.26
N PRO A 95 5.92 0.69 14.33
CA PRO A 95 5.91 1.32 15.66
C PRO A 95 7.28 1.55 16.24
N GLU A 96 8.24 0.66 16.01
CA GLU A 96 9.62 0.80 16.46
C GLU A 96 10.29 2.04 15.85
N LEU A 97 10.02 2.32 14.58
CA LEU A 97 10.62 3.44 13.85
C LEU A 97 9.88 4.75 14.05
N TYR A 98 8.56 4.72 14.13
CA TYR A 98 7.72 5.93 14.06
C TYR A 98 6.82 6.16 15.27
N GLY A 99 6.77 5.22 16.22
CA GLY A 99 6.08 5.40 17.51
C GLY A 99 4.55 5.27 17.46
N TYR A 100 3.97 4.80 16.36
CA TYR A 100 2.53 4.53 16.25
C TYR A 100 2.25 3.27 15.43
N GLN A 101 1.13 2.61 15.71
CA GLN A 101 0.74 1.35 15.10
C GLN A 101 -0.15 1.60 13.88
N PRO A 102 0.28 1.23 12.66
CA PRO A 102 -0.59 1.25 11.50
C PRO A 102 -1.71 0.21 11.62
N VAL A 103 -2.87 0.50 11.09
CA VAL A 103 -4.05 -0.37 11.17
C VAL A 103 -4.54 -0.88 9.81
N VAL A 104 -4.11 -0.24 8.72
CA VAL A 104 -4.44 -0.64 7.34
C VAL A 104 -3.24 -0.45 6.44
N LEU A 105 -2.99 -1.40 5.55
CA LEU A 105 -2.13 -1.23 4.38
C LEU A 105 -2.98 -0.93 3.16
N GLU A 106 -2.49 -0.07 2.27
CA GLU A 106 -3.08 0.21 0.97
C GLU A 106 -2.10 -0.04 -0.16
N THR A 107 -2.60 -0.30 -1.36
CA THR A 107 -1.80 -0.31 -2.58
C THR A 107 -2.64 0.07 -3.79
N TYR A 108 -1.97 0.52 -4.85
CA TYR A 108 -2.57 0.92 -6.11
C TYR A 108 -1.92 0.16 -7.26
N ILE A 109 -2.73 -0.55 -8.05
CA ILE A 109 -2.25 -1.40 -9.12
C ILE A 109 -2.80 -0.91 -10.46
N GLU A 110 -1.93 -0.61 -11.39
CA GLU A 110 -2.31 -0.22 -12.74
C GLU A 110 -2.93 -1.41 -13.47
N LYS A 111 -4.24 -1.37 -13.67
CA LYS A 111 -5.07 -2.46 -14.21
C LYS A 111 -4.60 -2.97 -15.58
N LYS A 112 -4.11 -2.08 -16.43
CA LYS A 112 -3.62 -2.45 -17.77
C LYS A 112 -2.33 -3.27 -17.75
N ARG A 113 -1.56 -3.20 -16.65
CA ARG A 113 -0.26 -3.87 -16.52
C ARG A 113 -0.30 -5.10 -15.64
N PHE A 114 -1.15 -5.09 -14.60
CA PHE A 114 -1.16 -6.13 -13.57
C PHE A 114 -2.58 -6.49 -13.15
N ALA A 115 -2.83 -7.79 -12.97
CA ALA A 115 -4.13 -8.29 -12.53
C ALA A 115 -4.37 -8.22 -11.03
N GLY A 116 -3.37 -7.86 -10.22
CA GLY A 116 -3.47 -7.83 -8.76
C GLY A 116 -3.62 -9.22 -8.11
N THR A 117 -3.34 -10.29 -8.83
CA THR A 117 -3.56 -11.67 -8.39
C THR A 117 -2.84 -12.01 -7.10
N CYS A 118 -1.58 -11.57 -6.93
CA CYS A 118 -0.81 -11.83 -5.72
C CYS A 118 -1.40 -11.11 -4.49
N TYR A 119 -1.97 -9.93 -4.65
CA TYR A 119 -2.64 -9.22 -3.57
C TYR A 119 -3.92 -9.92 -3.16
N LYS A 120 -4.76 -10.35 -4.11
CA LYS A 120 -5.96 -11.15 -3.83
C LYS A 120 -5.60 -12.45 -3.11
N ALA A 121 -4.56 -13.16 -3.59
CA ALA A 121 -4.09 -14.40 -2.96
C ALA A 121 -3.51 -14.17 -1.55
N ALA A 122 -3.03 -12.97 -1.24
CA ALA A 122 -2.57 -12.56 0.07
C ALA A 122 -3.69 -11.96 0.95
N ASN A 123 -4.95 -12.12 0.57
CA ASN A 123 -6.15 -11.64 1.27
C ASN A 123 -6.31 -10.11 1.32
N TRP A 124 -5.71 -9.39 0.40
CA TRP A 124 -6.01 -7.98 0.22
C TRP A 124 -7.39 -7.82 -0.41
N ILE A 125 -8.11 -6.79 0.00
CA ILE A 125 -9.49 -6.53 -0.40
C ILE A 125 -9.50 -5.49 -1.52
N HIS A 126 -10.07 -5.83 -2.67
CA HIS A 126 -10.34 -4.88 -3.75
C HIS A 126 -11.49 -3.95 -3.34
N VAL A 127 -11.24 -2.66 -3.22
CA VAL A 127 -12.24 -1.69 -2.73
C VAL A 127 -12.74 -0.73 -3.80
N GLY A 128 -12.17 -0.75 -4.98
CA GLY A 128 -12.57 0.09 -6.10
C GLY A 128 -11.38 0.54 -6.95
N GLN A 129 -11.55 1.66 -7.62
CA GLN A 129 -10.56 2.22 -8.54
C GLN A 129 -10.31 3.69 -8.26
N THR A 130 -9.12 4.17 -8.64
CA THR A 130 -8.83 5.62 -8.68
C THR A 130 -9.58 6.27 -9.84
N THR A 131 -9.78 7.59 -9.75
CA THR A 131 -10.49 8.36 -10.79
C THR A 131 -9.63 8.65 -12.03
N GLY A 132 -8.34 8.33 -12.01
CA GLY A 132 -7.40 8.69 -13.09
C GLY A 132 -7.06 10.18 -13.14
N ARG A 133 -7.35 10.94 -12.08
CA ARG A 133 -7.02 12.36 -11.96
C ARG A 133 -5.67 12.53 -11.29
N GLY A 134 -4.80 13.36 -11.87
CA GLY A 134 -3.51 13.72 -11.27
C GLY A 134 -3.68 14.61 -10.04
N LYS A 135 -2.69 14.59 -9.15
CA LYS A 135 -2.67 15.39 -7.91
C LYS A 135 -2.83 16.90 -8.14
N LEU A 136 -2.45 17.40 -9.32
CA LEU A 136 -2.48 18.82 -9.71
C LEU A 136 -3.46 19.09 -10.85
N ASP A 137 -4.42 18.20 -11.12
CA ASP A 137 -5.37 18.38 -12.22
C ASP A 137 -6.43 19.42 -11.87
N ARG A 138 -6.15 20.67 -12.22
CA ARG A 138 -7.09 21.81 -12.12
C ARG A 138 -8.23 21.76 -13.14
N HIS A 139 -8.06 20.98 -14.22
CA HIS A 139 -9.01 20.94 -15.34
C HIS A 139 -9.82 19.63 -15.41
N HIS A 140 -9.76 18.80 -14.37
CA HIS A 140 -10.45 17.51 -14.31
C HIS A 140 -10.20 16.56 -15.48
N ARG A 141 -9.03 16.67 -16.13
CA ARG A 141 -8.62 15.76 -17.19
C ARG A 141 -8.04 14.48 -16.59
N ARG A 142 -8.41 13.33 -17.14
CA ARG A 142 -7.87 12.03 -16.74
C ARG A 142 -6.48 11.83 -17.34
N ASN A 143 -5.46 12.38 -16.70
CA ASN A 143 -4.07 12.35 -17.18
C ASN A 143 -3.25 11.22 -16.58
N THR A 144 -3.79 10.46 -15.62
CA THR A 144 -3.10 9.33 -14.97
C THR A 144 -3.87 8.05 -15.22
N PRO A 145 -3.18 6.88 -15.30
CA PRO A 145 -3.85 5.60 -15.43
C PRO A 145 -4.81 5.34 -14.27
N VAL A 146 -5.96 4.72 -14.58
CA VAL A 146 -6.87 4.19 -13.55
C VAL A 146 -6.21 3.00 -12.88
N LYS A 147 -6.18 3.00 -11.56
CA LYS A 147 -5.59 1.95 -10.74
C LYS A 147 -6.63 1.28 -9.88
N ASP A 148 -6.54 -0.03 -9.75
CA ASP A 148 -7.27 -0.77 -8.73
C ASP A 148 -6.71 -0.45 -7.34
N VAL A 149 -7.59 -0.26 -6.38
CA VAL A 149 -7.26 0.04 -4.99
C VAL A 149 -7.50 -1.20 -4.14
N TYR A 150 -6.48 -1.63 -3.45
CA TYR A 150 -6.54 -2.74 -2.51
C TYR A 150 -6.18 -2.28 -1.11
N LEU A 151 -6.88 -2.82 -0.11
CA LEU A 151 -6.61 -2.61 1.30
C LEU A 151 -6.35 -3.94 2.01
N TYR A 152 -5.47 -3.90 2.99
CA TYR A 152 -5.22 -5.01 3.90
C TYR A 152 -5.34 -4.54 5.35
N PRO A 153 -6.41 -4.91 6.06
CA PRO A 153 -6.56 -4.60 7.48
C PRO A 153 -5.50 -5.31 8.32
N LEU A 154 -4.71 -4.53 9.05
CA LEU A 154 -3.76 -5.05 10.06
C LEU A 154 -4.42 -5.22 11.42
N HIS A 155 -5.55 -4.57 11.64
CA HIS A 155 -6.31 -4.61 12.88
C HIS A 155 -7.76 -5.02 12.60
N ARG A 156 -8.25 -5.95 13.38
CA ARG A 156 -9.63 -6.49 13.26
C ARG A 156 -10.70 -5.39 13.24
N HIS A 157 -10.54 -4.38 14.09
CA HIS A 157 -11.48 -3.27 14.22
C HIS A 157 -10.97 -1.97 13.58
N PHE A 158 -10.30 -2.05 12.44
CA PHE A 158 -9.66 -0.92 11.77
C PHE A 158 -10.62 0.24 11.51
N ARG A 159 -11.87 -0.04 11.11
CA ARG A 159 -12.86 1.02 10.90
C ARG A 159 -13.14 1.77 12.19
N ARG A 160 -13.37 1.06 13.29
CA ARG A 160 -13.61 1.68 14.59
C ARG A 160 -12.44 2.58 15.02
N VAL A 161 -11.22 2.13 14.81
CA VAL A 161 -10.01 2.92 15.11
C VAL A 161 -9.96 4.17 14.23
N LEU A 162 -10.25 4.05 12.94
CA LEU A 162 -10.15 5.15 11.97
C LEU A 162 -11.33 6.13 12.02
N THR A 163 -12.48 5.72 12.58
CA THR A 163 -13.69 6.54 12.65
C THR A 163 -14.09 6.96 14.07
N SER A 164 -13.28 6.59 15.08
CA SER A 164 -13.58 6.98 16.47
C SER A 164 -13.55 8.50 16.67
N GLU A 165 -14.41 9.01 17.52
CA GLU A 165 -14.34 10.38 18.03
C GLU A 165 -13.33 10.39 19.18
N GLY A 166 -12.28 11.17 19.08
CA GLY A 166 -11.25 11.30 20.11
C GLY A 166 -9.85 11.43 19.54
N THR A 167 -8.99 12.07 20.30
CA THR A 167 -7.57 12.26 19.98
C THR A 167 -6.82 10.93 20.05
N VAL A 168 -6.11 10.59 19.00
CA VAL A 168 -5.12 9.50 19.01
C VAL A 168 -3.82 10.02 19.58
#